data_ad6029230988aa9fadb439329537fbe5
#
_entry.id   ad6029230988aa9fadb439329537fbe5
#
_cell.length_a   1.000
_cell.length_b   1.000
_cell.length_c   1.000
_cell.angle_alpha   90.00
_cell.angle_beta   90.00
_cell.angle_gamma   90.00
#
_symmetry.space_group_name_H-M   'P 1'
#
loop_
_entity.id
_entity.type
_entity.pdbx_description
1 polymer ?
#
loop_
_entity_poly.entity_id
_entity_poly.type
_entity_poly.pdbx_seq_one_letter_code
_entity_poly.pdbx_strand_id
1 'polypeptide(L)'
;MRKIIFNKKFLAIVGICLSVAGGFAIKQKITTKASDHSFEVNGMNVSIQQCEGKSEEIMEEVLDETISNEVMALEEKGHNYEIGDTIETEEVAFVPMTKEIDDETAYNAFGTITSKSGNNYVIVVKSEKELTQDNLETVAEAVKEQVK
;
A
#
# COMPACT_ATOMS: atom_id res chain seq x y z
N MET A 1 0.04 18.42 -7.69
CA MET A 1 0.07 17.02 -8.18
C MET A 1 1.41 16.40 -7.98
N ARG A 2 1.41 15.26 -7.41
CA ARG A 2 2.67 14.59 -7.05
C ARG A 2 3.04 13.41 -7.94
N LYS A 3 2.24 13.11 -8.94
CA LYS A 3 2.53 11.98 -9.81
C LYS A 3 3.85 12.11 -10.55
N ILE A 4 4.39 13.31 -10.63
CA ILE A 4 5.69 13.53 -11.25
C ILE A 4 6.80 12.83 -10.50
N ILE A 5 6.62 12.66 -9.19
CA ILE A 5 7.61 12.01 -8.32
C ILE A 5 7.79 10.56 -8.73
N PHE A 6 6.73 9.94 -9.20
CA PHE A 6 6.75 8.55 -9.60
C PHE A 6 6.98 8.43 -11.11
N ASN A 7 8.06 9.03 -11.57
CA ASN A 7 8.38 9.00 -12.98
C ASN A 7 9.30 7.83 -13.34
N LYS A 8 10.25 8.08 -14.21
CA LYS A 8 11.09 7.05 -14.80
C LYS A 8 11.74 6.08 -13.83
N LYS A 9 12.17 6.56 -12.68
CA LYS A 9 12.86 5.71 -11.72
C LYS A 9 11.93 4.66 -11.13
N PHE A 10 10.75 5.09 -10.73
CA PHE A 10 9.77 4.15 -10.19
C PHE A 10 9.28 3.19 -11.23
N LEU A 11 9.09 3.66 -12.45
CA LEU A 11 8.64 2.78 -13.52
C LEU A 11 9.66 1.68 -13.80
N ALA A 12 10.94 1.99 -13.69
CA ALA A 12 11.98 0.98 -13.87
C ALA A 12 11.92 -0.06 -12.75
N ILE A 13 11.73 0.39 -11.53
CA ILE A 13 11.62 -0.50 -10.37
C ILE A 13 10.37 -1.37 -10.50
N VAL A 14 9.26 -0.72 -10.84
CA VAL A 14 7.99 -1.42 -11.02
C VAL A 14 8.09 -2.49 -12.09
N GLY A 15 8.77 -2.18 -13.19
CA GLY A 15 8.96 -3.14 -14.26
C GLY A 15 9.64 -4.41 -13.78
N ILE A 16 10.66 -4.26 -12.97
CA ILE A 16 11.39 -5.40 -12.42
C ILE A 16 10.48 -6.17 -11.45
N CYS A 17 9.77 -5.45 -10.61
CA CYS A 17 8.90 -6.07 -9.64
C CYS A 17 7.72 -6.77 -10.25
N LEU A 18 7.15 -6.20 -11.29
CA LEU A 18 6.05 -6.85 -11.97
C LEU A 18 6.47 -8.18 -12.55
N SER A 19 7.71 -8.25 -13.06
CA SER A 19 8.23 -9.51 -13.60
C SER A 19 8.35 -10.55 -12.49
N VAL A 20 8.88 -10.14 -11.34
CA VAL A 20 9.00 -11.01 -10.19
C VAL A 20 7.63 -11.36 -9.63
N ALA A 21 6.78 -10.36 -9.51
CA ALA A 21 5.45 -10.57 -8.96
C ALA A 21 4.60 -11.49 -9.83
N GLY A 22 4.78 -11.42 -11.13
CA GLY A 22 4.05 -12.31 -12.04
C GLY A 22 4.35 -13.78 -11.78
N GLY A 23 5.63 -14.11 -11.65
CA GLY A 23 6.03 -15.45 -11.28
C GLY A 23 5.78 -15.77 -9.84
N PHE A 24 5.92 -14.77 -9.00
CA PHE A 24 5.78 -14.91 -7.57
C PHE A 24 4.32 -15.04 -7.14
N ALA A 25 3.41 -14.37 -7.83
CA ALA A 25 2.00 -14.41 -7.49
C ALA A 25 1.46 -15.84 -7.41
N ILE A 26 1.98 -16.71 -8.25
CA ILE A 26 1.58 -18.09 -8.25
C ILE A 26 2.04 -18.79 -6.97
N LYS A 27 3.24 -18.47 -6.51
CA LYS A 27 3.78 -19.02 -5.29
C LYS A 27 3.12 -18.43 -4.07
N GLN A 28 2.78 -17.16 -4.12
CA GLN A 28 2.16 -16.48 -3.00
C GLN A 28 0.88 -17.14 -2.56
N LYS A 29 0.10 -17.60 -3.48
CA LYS A 29 -1.13 -18.29 -3.14
C LYS A 29 -0.90 -19.49 -2.24
N ILE A 30 0.31 -20.02 -2.27
CA ILE A 30 0.65 -21.22 -1.51
C ILE A 30 1.41 -20.84 -0.25
N THR A 31 2.40 -19.94 -0.36
CA THR A 31 3.34 -19.70 0.72
C THR A 31 2.96 -18.56 1.65
N THR A 32 2.34 -17.51 1.13
CA THR A 32 2.05 -16.33 1.92
C THR A 32 0.63 -16.26 2.43
N LYS A 33 -0.13 -17.27 2.14
CA LYS A 33 -1.52 -17.34 2.53
C LYS A 33 -1.76 -17.08 4.00
N ALA A 34 -0.86 -17.54 4.85
CA ALA A 34 -0.98 -17.39 6.29
C ALA A 34 -0.56 -16.01 6.78
N SER A 35 0.27 -15.30 6.00
CA SER A 35 0.78 -13.98 6.40
C SER A 35 0.07 -12.82 5.72
N ASP A 36 -0.65 -13.11 4.64
CA ASP A 36 -1.44 -12.08 3.95
C ASP A 36 -2.87 -12.15 4.44
N HIS A 37 -3.42 -11.02 4.80
CA HIS A 37 -4.84 -11.00 5.12
C HIS A 37 -5.40 -9.59 4.99
N SER A 38 -6.71 -9.51 4.94
CA SER A 38 -7.40 -8.25 4.89
C SER A 38 -8.54 -8.28 5.91
N PHE A 39 -8.87 -7.10 6.39
CA PHE A 39 -9.91 -6.94 7.38
C PHE A 39 -10.54 -5.56 7.22
N GLU A 40 -11.64 -5.33 7.90
CA GLU A 40 -12.34 -4.06 7.82
C GLU A 40 -12.27 -3.32 9.15
N VAL A 41 -12.00 -2.01 9.07
CA VAL A 41 -11.96 -1.14 10.23
C VAL A 41 -12.80 0.09 9.91
N ASN A 42 -13.90 0.27 10.62
CA ASN A 42 -14.78 1.45 10.44
C ASN A 42 -15.15 1.75 8.98
N GLY A 43 -15.41 0.70 8.21
CA GLY A 43 -15.78 0.84 6.80
C GLY A 43 -14.60 0.95 5.85
N MET A 44 -13.38 0.90 6.38
CA MET A 44 -12.18 0.91 5.55
C MET A 44 -11.67 -0.51 5.37
N ASN A 45 -11.33 -0.86 4.16
CA ASN A 45 -10.75 -2.18 3.87
C ASN A 45 -9.24 -2.07 3.99
N VAL A 46 -8.66 -2.88 4.85
CA VAL A 46 -7.22 -2.87 5.11
C VAL A 46 -6.64 -4.20 4.68
N SER A 47 -5.62 -4.15 3.84
CA SER A 47 -4.89 -5.34 3.40
C SER A 47 -3.46 -5.23 3.90
N ILE A 48 -2.93 -6.31 4.46
CA ILE A 48 -1.54 -6.35 4.87
C ILE A 48 -0.88 -7.56 4.22
N GLN A 49 0.34 -7.35 3.78
CA GLN A 49 1.12 -8.39 3.13
C GLN A 49 2.52 -8.41 3.71
N GLN A 50 2.95 -9.57 4.15
CA GLN A 50 4.30 -9.73 4.68
C GLN A 50 5.32 -9.74 3.54
N CYS A 51 6.40 -9.00 3.73
CA CYS A 51 7.50 -8.94 2.79
C CYS A 51 8.67 -9.71 3.38
N GLU A 52 8.70 -11.00 3.14
CA GLU A 52 9.73 -11.87 3.68
C GLU A 52 11.11 -11.57 3.10
N GLY A 53 12.11 -11.65 3.97
CA GLY A 53 13.48 -11.46 3.57
C GLY A 53 13.84 -10.03 3.21
N LYS A 54 12.95 -9.08 3.43
CA LYS A 54 13.21 -7.68 3.15
C LYS A 54 13.70 -6.97 4.40
N SER A 55 14.72 -6.13 4.25
CA SER A 55 15.18 -5.29 5.34
C SER A 55 14.30 -4.05 5.41
N GLU A 56 14.35 -3.37 6.54
CA GLU A 56 13.62 -2.13 6.72
C GLU A 56 13.98 -1.08 5.66
N GLU A 57 15.22 -1.07 5.24
CA GLU A 57 15.70 -0.13 4.21
C GLU A 57 15.04 -0.36 2.87
N ILE A 58 14.72 -1.60 2.55
CA ILE A 58 14.11 -1.95 1.27
C ILE A 58 12.62 -1.69 1.27
N MET A 59 12.02 -1.56 2.45
CA MET A 59 10.59 -1.35 2.54
C MET A 59 10.11 -0.06 1.89
N GLU A 60 10.93 0.97 1.87
CA GLU A 60 10.58 2.19 1.14
C GLU A 60 10.40 1.89 -0.34
N GLU A 61 11.29 1.10 -0.91
CA GLU A 61 11.20 0.73 -2.31
C GLU A 61 9.98 -0.13 -2.57
N VAL A 62 9.67 -1.04 -1.67
CA VAL A 62 8.49 -1.89 -1.77
C VAL A 62 7.23 -1.03 -1.72
N LEU A 63 7.20 -0.04 -0.86
CA LEU A 63 6.08 0.88 -0.77
C LEU A 63 5.92 1.67 -2.07
N ASP A 64 7.01 2.20 -2.58
CA ASP A 64 6.99 2.96 -3.83
C ASP A 64 6.50 2.10 -4.99
N GLU A 65 6.91 0.86 -5.04
CA GLU A 65 6.45 -0.08 -6.05
C GLU A 65 4.95 -0.35 -5.94
N THR A 66 4.47 -0.50 -4.73
CA THR A 66 3.06 -0.73 -4.49
C THR A 66 2.22 0.46 -4.98
N ILE A 67 2.68 1.66 -4.69
CA ILE A 67 2.01 2.87 -5.15
C ILE A 67 2.09 2.99 -6.66
N SER A 68 3.26 2.71 -7.23
CA SER A 68 3.45 2.79 -8.68
C SER A 68 2.56 1.81 -9.43
N ASN A 69 2.36 0.62 -8.88
CA ASN A 69 1.48 -0.37 -9.50
C ASN A 69 0.04 0.16 -9.58
N GLU A 70 -0.40 0.83 -8.51
CA GLU A 70 -1.74 1.42 -8.51
C GLU A 70 -1.82 2.56 -9.53
N VAL A 71 -0.80 3.41 -9.57
CA VAL A 71 -0.72 4.52 -10.51
C VAL A 71 -0.77 4.03 -11.94
N MET A 72 0.00 3.01 -12.26
CA MET A 72 0.02 2.44 -13.61
C MET A 72 -1.34 1.89 -14.00
N ALA A 73 -2.00 1.21 -13.09
CA ALA A 73 -3.32 0.66 -13.36
C ALA A 73 -4.33 1.77 -13.62
N LEU A 74 -4.25 2.87 -12.88
CA LEU A 74 -5.12 4.01 -13.07
C LEU A 74 -4.86 4.71 -14.40
N GLU A 75 -3.59 4.89 -14.74
CA GLU A 75 -3.22 5.54 -15.99
C GLU A 75 -3.60 4.72 -17.22
N GLU A 76 -3.48 3.41 -17.13
CA GLU A 76 -3.90 2.52 -18.21
C GLU A 76 -5.39 2.64 -18.51
N LYS A 77 -6.18 2.86 -17.48
CA LYS A 77 -7.63 2.98 -17.62
C LYS A 77 -8.09 4.42 -17.84
N GLY A 78 -7.16 5.36 -17.84
CA GLY A 78 -7.48 6.77 -18.02
C GLY A 78 -8.16 7.41 -16.82
N HIS A 79 -8.00 6.85 -15.64
CA HIS A 79 -8.57 7.41 -14.43
C HIS A 79 -7.66 8.50 -13.85
N ASN A 80 -8.27 9.49 -13.25
CA ASN A 80 -7.53 10.56 -12.59
C ASN A 80 -7.18 10.16 -11.16
N TYR A 81 -6.05 10.68 -10.69
CA TYR A 81 -5.62 10.42 -9.32
C TYR A 81 -4.75 11.56 -8.81
N GLU A 82 -4.63 11.65 -7.50
CA GLU A 82 -3.77 12.60 -6.85
C GLU A 82 -3.16 11.96 -5.62
N ILE A 83 -1.85 12.14 -5.44
CA ILE A 83 -1.14 11.64 -4.27
C ILE A 83 -0.93 12.82 -3.33
N GLY A 84 -1.40 12.68 -2.11
CA GLY A 84 -1.30 13.73 -1.11
C GLY A 84 -0.05 13.64 -0.27
N ASP A 85 0.05 14.55 0.69
CA ASP A 85 1.18 14.56 1.61
C ASP A 85 1.06 13.42 2.60
N THR A 86 2.21 12.90 3.01
CA THR A 86 2.27 11.80 3.97
C THR A 86 1.54 12.16 5.26
N ILE A 87 0.72 11.23 5.74
CA ILE A 87 0.01 11.38 7.00
C ILE A 87 0.70 10.46 8.01
N GLU A 88 1.28 11.06 9.04
CA GLU A 88 2.00 10.30 10.04
C GLU A 88 1.11 9.91 11.21
N THR A 89 1.21 8.65 11.62
CA THR A 89 0.60 8.15 12.84
C THR A 89 1.72 7.69 13.77
N GLU A 90 1.39 7.25 14.96
CA GLU A 90 2.41 6.77 15.89
C GLU A 90 3.25 5.63 15.33
N GLU A 91 2.62 4.74 14.57
CA GLU A 91 3.28 3.51 14.14
C GLU A 91 3.62 3.49 12.64
N VAL A 92 2.88 4.24 11.83
CA VAL A 92 2.96 4.14 10.38
C VAL A 92 2.87 5.52 9.74
N ALA A 93 3.66 5.74 8.71
CA ALA A 93 3.52 6.92 7.87
C ALA A 93 2.79 6.46 6.61
N PHE A 94 1.62 7.03 6.37
CA PHE A 94 0.79 6.67 5.23
C PHE A 94 0.90 7.68 4.10
N VAL A 95 0.96 7.18 2.88
CA VAL A 95 0.89 8.02 1.68
C VAL A 95 -0.54 7.92 1.16
N PRO A 96 -1.31 9.01 1.22
CA PRO A 96 -2.70 8.96 0.76
C PRO A 96 -2.81 9.19 -0.73
N MET A 97 -3.81 8.57 -1.33
CA MET A 97 -4.11 8.73 -2.75
C MET A 97 -5.62 8.92 -2.91
N THR A 98 -6.00 9.92 -3.66
CA THR A 98 -7.38 10.14 -4.04
C THR A 98 -7.49 9.78 -5.51
N LYS A 99 -8.51 9.03 -5.88
CA LYS A 99 -8.70 8.64 -7.28
C LYS A 99 -10.16 8.80 -7.69
N GLU A 100 -10.35 9.09 -8.96
CA GLU A 100 -11.68 9.23 -9.52
C GLU A 100 -11.90 8.11 -10.53
N ILE A 101 -12.90 7.30 -10.27
CA ILE A 101 -13.26 6.18 -11.13
C ILE A 101 -14.75 6.27 -11.43
N ASP A 102 -15.08 6.44 -12.72
CA ASP A 102 -16.49 6.52 -13.15
C ASP A 102 -17.31 7.57 -12.37
N ASP A 103 -16.72 8.76 -12.21
CA ASP A 103 -17.33 9.89 -11.50
C ASP A 103 -17.49 9.67 -9.99
N GLU A 104 -16.90 8.63 -9.46
CA GLU A 104 -16.88 8.39 -8.02
C GLU A 104 -15.49 8.60 -7.49
N THR A 105 -15.40 9.17 -6.29
CA THR A 105 -14.12 9.38 -5.62
C THR A 105 -13.84 8.23 -4.67
N ALA A 106 -12.65 7.69 -4.75
CA ALA A 106 -12.20 6.64 -3.85
C ALA A 106 -10.86 7.05 -3.25
N TYR A 107 -10.57 6.50 -2.09
CA TYR A 107 -9.36 6.87 -1.34
C TYR A 107 -8.55 5.65 -0.99
N ASN A 108 -7.24 5.78 -1.13
CA ASN A 108 -6.29 4.75 -0.73
C ASN A 108 -5.25 5.37 0.18
N ALA A 109 -4.65 4.53 1.02
CA ALA A 109 -3.47 4.93 1.76
C ALA A 109 -2.51 3.74 1.78
N PHE A 110 -1.24 4.04 1.69
CA PHE A 110 -0.19 3.04 1.61
C PHE A 110 0.83 3.28 2.70
N GLY A 111 1.24 2.22 3.37
CA GLY A 111 2.23 2.35 4.42
C GLY A 111 2.97 1.05 4.65
N THR A 112 3.94 1.08 5.55
CA THR A 112 4.68 -0.11 5.94
C THR A 112 4.77 -0.15 7.46
N ILE A 113 4.87 -1.35 8.00
CA ILE A 113 5.04 -1.53 9.43
C ILE A 113 5.98 -2.71 9.67
N THR A 114 6.76 -2.62 10.74
CA THR A 114 7.62 -3.71 11.18
C THR A 114 7.06 -4.23 12.50
N SER A 115 6.81 -5.52 12.58
CA SER A 115 6.29 -6.13 13.80
C SER A 115 7.39 -6.26 14.86
N LYS A 116 6.99 -6.58 16.08
CA LYS A 116 7.95 -6.80 17.18
C LYS A 116 8.90 -7.95 16.90
N SER A 117 8.46 -8.90 16.12
CA SER A 117 9.30 -10.04 15.72
C SER A 117 10.22 -9.72 14.55
N GLY A 118 10.18 -8.51 14.02
CA GLY A 118 11.07 -8.08 12.95
C GLY A 118 10.55 -8.36 11.55
N ASN A 119 9.31 -8.74 11.41
CA ASN A 119 8.70 -8.94 10.09
C ASN A 119 8.18 -7.63 9.53
N ASN A 120 8.39 -7.44 8.25
CA ASN A 120 7.98 -6.23 7.55
C ASN A 120 6.72 -6.48 6.73
N TYR A 121 5.80 -5.52 6.75
CA TYR A 121 4.53 -5.63 6.05
C TYR A 121 4.21 -4.37 5.28
N VAL A 122 3.55 -4.54 4.14
CA VAL A 122 2.97 -3.43 3.38
C VAL A 122 1.50 -3.36 3.73
N ILE A 123 1.01 -2.14 3.94
CA ILE A 123 -0.38 -1.89 4.29
C ILE A 123 -1.03 -1.13 3.14
N VAL A 124 -2.18 -1.60 2.69
CA VAL A 124 -2.99 -0.88 1.71
C VAL A 124 -4.38 -0.68 2.30
N VAL A 125 -4.79 0.56 2.39
CA VAL A 125 -6.11 0.94 2.91
C VAL A 125 -6.97 1.41 1.75
N LYS A 126 -8.21 0.95 1.68
CA LYS A 126 -9.18 1.38 0.67
C LYS A 126 -10.42 1.89 1.37
N SER A 127 -10.92 3.04 0.94
CA SER A 127 -12.08 3.66 1.56
C SER A 127 -12.89 4.45 0.54
N GLU A 128 -14.19 4.52 0.78
CA GLU A 128 -15.07 5.37 -0.02
C GLU A 128 -15.15 6.77 0.59
N LYS A 129 -14.64 6.94 1.79
CA LYS A 129 -14.61 8.20 2.51
C LYS A 129 -13.19 8.70 2.67
N GLU A 130 -13.04 10.02 2.73
CA GLU A 130 -11.73 10.62 2.90
C GLU A 130 -11.00 10.04 4.11
N LEU A 131 -9.73 9.73 3.90
CA LEU A 131 -8.89 9.17 4.95
C LEU A 131 -8.21 10.29 5.72
N THR A 132 -8.62 10.47 6.96
CA THR A 132 -8.08 11.50 7.85
C THR A 132 -7.00 10.89 8.74
N GLN A 133 -6.28 11.72 9.46
CA GLN A 133 -5.29 11.25 10.40
C GLN A 133 -5.91 10.33 11.45
N ASP A 134 -7.07 10.71 11.97
CA ASP A 134 -7.77 9.88 12.97
C ASP A 134 -8.13 8.51 12.43
N ASN A 135 -8.62 8.46 11.21
CA ASN A 135 -8.95 7.20 10.56
C ASN A 135 -7.72 6.32 10.40
N LEU A 136 -6.62 6.92 9.96
CA LEU A 136 -5.39 6.18 9.73
C LEU A 136 -4.71 5.76 11.02
N GLU A 137 -4.86 6.52 12.09
CA GLU A 137 -4.37 6.08 13.39
C GLU A 137 -5.12 4.85 13.88
N THR A 138 -6.43 4.82 13.66
CA THR A 138 -7.24 3.66 13.99
C THR A 138 -6.80 2.45 13.18
N VAL A 139 -6.52 2.65 11.90
CA VAL A 139 -6.01 1.57 11.03
C VAL A 139 -4.66 1.09 11.52
N ALA A 140 -3.75 2.01 11.84
CA ALA A 140 -2.41 1.64 12.31
C ALA A 140 -2.47 0.79 13.58
N GLU A 141 -3.33 1.16 14.51
CA GLU A 141 -3.51 0.38 15.74
C GLU A 141 -4.05 -1.02 15.44
N ALA A 142 -5.03 -1.09 14.55
CA ALA A 142 -5.61 -2.38 14.16
C ALA A 142 -4.57 -3.26 13.48
N VAL A 143 -3.75 -2.69 12.60
CA VAL A 143 -2.68 -3.42 11.93
C VAL A 143 -1.66 -3.92 12.95
N LYS A 144 -1.29 -3.08 13.90
CA LYS A 144 -0.34 -3.44 14.94
C LYS A 144 -0.80 -4.68 15.71
N GLU A 145 -2.10 -4.77 15.97
CA GLU A 145 -2.66 -5.94 16.65
C GLU A 145 -2.60 -7.20 15.78
N GLN A 146 -2.69 -7.04 14.48
CA GLN A 146 -2.67 -8.15 13.54
C GLN A 146 -1.27 -8.71 13.30
N VAL A 147 -0.24 -7.88 13.40
CA VAL A 147 1.13 -8.26 13.04
C VAL A 147 2.06 -8.51 14.22
N LYS A 148 1.57 -8.87 15.32
CA LYS A 148 2.36 -9.10 16.54
C LYS A 148 3.55 -10.01 16.38
#